data_a576c66e2a7d8d8af0cd653e3b05ade4
#
_entry.id   a576c66e2a7d8d8af0cd653e3b05ade4
#
_cell.length_a   1.000
_cell.length_b   1.000
_cell.length_c   1.000
_cell.angle_alpha   90.00
_cell.angle_beta   90.00
_cell.angle_gamma   90.00
#
_symmetry.space_group_name_H-M   'P 1'
#
loop_
_entity.id
_entity.type
_entity.pdbx_description
1 polymer ?
#
loop_
_entity_poly.entity_id
_entity_poly.type
_entity_poly.pdbx_seq_one_letter_code
_entity_poly.pdbx_strand_id
1 'polypeptide(L)'
;KNRNAIINEMLRNAGIKENYENRMIVKIWQDQARANPLERVCPFCGKLISFEKLFTGEFEVEHLLPFSRSYNNGHNNKVISCRSCNRIKINKTPYEAFGTDPKKWNEILERIKYLPIRKQRCFKEDALQGEKEIIERLLNDTKYLAKAAKKYLAAICPPEKISAIPGQLTAQLREAWGLNTLPDSHEKDRTDHRH
;
A
#
# COMPACT_ATOMS: atom_id res chain seq x y z
N LYS A 1 7.83 5.95 25.34
CA LYS A 1 8.51 4.85 24.62
C LYS A 1 8.30 5.01 23.11
N ASN A 2 9.33 4.81 22.30
CA ASN A 2 9.23 4.87 20.84
C ASN A 2 8.28 3.75 20.35
N ARG A 3 7.24 4.09 19.55
CA ARG A 3 6.26 3.14 19.03
C ARG A 3 6.90 1.93 18.34
N ASN A 4 8.00 2.15 17.62
CA ASN A 4 8.72 1.05 16.97
C ASN A 4 9.36 0.08 17.97
N ALA A 5 9.84 0.56 19.12
CA ALA A 5 10.42 -0.31 20.16
C ALA A 5 9.36 -1.24 20.75
N ILE A 6 8.15 -0.72 20.99
CA ILE A 6 7.02 -1.53 21.47
C ILE A 6 6.64 -2.61 20.45
N ILE A 7 6.56 -2.22 19.17
CA ILE A 7 6.23 -3.17 18.09
C ILE A 7 7.31 -4.25 17.95
N ASN A 8 8.59 -3.88 18.03
CA ASN A 8 9.69 -4.84 17.98
C ASN A 8 9.62 -5.83 19.16
N GLU A 9 9.31 -5.35 20.37
CA GLU A 9 9.10 -6.21 21.52
C GLU A 9 7.94 -7.21 21.31
N MET A 10 6.81 -6.74 20.75
CA MET A 10 5.68 -7.63 20.40
C MET A 10 6.08 -8.69 19.38
N LEU A 11 6.82 -8.32 18.33
CA LEU A 11 7.29 -9.25 17.31
C LEU A 11 8.25 -10.29 17.88
N ARG A 12 9.21 -9.84 18.71
CA ARG A 12 10.18 -10.72 19.39
C ARG A 12 9.51 -11.75 20.28
N ASN A 13 8.56 -11.30 21.09
CA ASN A 13 7.80 -12.17 21.99
C ASN A 13 6.99 -13.24 21.25
N ALA A 14 6.60 -12.96 20.00
CA ALA A 14 5.90 -13.90 19.14
C ALA A 14 6.84 -14.74 18.24
N GLY A 15 8.15 -14.59 18.36
CA GLY A 15 9.13 -15.28 17.51
C GLY A 15 9.13 -14.80 16.05
N ILE A 16 8.63 -13.59 15.78
CA ILE A 16 8.55 -13.00 14.44
C ILE A 16 9.73 -12.07 14.20
N LYS A 17 10.34 -12.14 13.00
CA LYS A 17 11.48 -11.30 12.60
C LYS A 17 11.14 -9.81 12.71
N GLU A 18 12.04 -9.04 13.32
CA GLU A 18 11.92 -7.59 13.49
C GLU A 18 12.39 -6.84 12.22
N ASN A 19 11.62 -6.88 11.15
CA ASN A 19 11.91 -6.17 9.91
C ASN A 19 10.88 -5.04 9.65
N TYR A 20 11.11 -4.27 8.59
CA TYR A 20 10.23 -3.16 8.21
C TYR A 20 8.81 -3.64 7.87
N GLU A 21 8.69 -4.73 7.12
CA GLU A 21 7.41 -5.27 6.67
C GLU A 21 6.53 -5.72 7.84
N ASN A 22 7.10 -6.51 8.76
CA ASN A 22 6.37 -6.99 9.93
C ASN A 22 5.96 -5.84 10.86
N ARG A 23 6.81 -4.81 11.02
CA ARG A 23 6.42 -3.59 11.74
C ARG A 23 5.27 -2.86 11.05
N MET A 24 5.26 -2.81 9.71
CA MET A 24 4.19 -2.18 8.94
C MET A 24 2.87 -2.94 9.10
N ILE A 25 2.88 -4.27 9.04
CA ILE A 25 1.72 -5.13 9.28
C ILE A 25 1.11 -4.82 10.65
N VAL A 26 1.94 -4.79 11.70
CA VAL A 26 1.48 -4.48 13.07
C VAL A 26 0.89 -3.07 13.16
N LYS A 27 1.52 -2.07 12.52
CA LYS A 27 0.98 -0.70 12.50
C LYS A 27 -0.38 -0.62 11.82
N ILE A 28 -0.56 -1.30 10.69
CA ILE A 28 -1.84 -1.34 9.96
C ILE A 28 -2.90 -2.03 10.83
N TRP A 29 -2.56 -3.14 11.46
CA TRP A 29 -3.44 -3.85 12.38
C TRP A 29 -3.84 -3.00 13.60
N GLN A 30 -2.90 -2.24 14.19
CA GLN A 30 -3.20 -1.32 15.28
C GLN A 30 -4.20 -0.23 14.89
N ASP A 31 -4.19 0.22 13.64
CA ASP A 31 -5.14 1.21 13.12
C ASP A 31 -6.58 0.69 13.06
N GLN A 32 -6.78 -0.63 13.07
CA GLN A 32 -8.10 -1.26 13.04
C GLN A 32 -8.69 -1.48 14.44
N ALA A 33 -8.09 -0.85 15.46
CA ALA A 33 -8.63 -0.91 16.82
C ALA A 33 -9.96 -0.16 16.89
N ARG A 34 -10.97 -0.83 17.44
CA ARG A 34 -12.19 -0.20 17.95
C ARG A 34 -11.90 0.50 19.29
N ALA A 35 -12.94 0.99 19.94
CA ALA A 35 -12.84 1.52 21.31
C ALA A 35 -12.11 0.56 22.25
N ASN A 36 -12.31 -0.75 22.07
CA ASN A 36 -11.50 -1.79 22.69
C ASN A 36 -10.36 -2.21 21.76
N PRO A 37 -9.08 -1.96 22.09
CA PRO A 37 -7.94 -2.37 21.27
C PRO A 37 -7.84 -3.87 21.00
N LEU A 38 -8.52 -4.72 21.79
CA LEU A 38 -8.55 -6.17 21.61
C LEU A 38 -9.52 -6.62 20.52
N GLU A 39 -10.40 -5.71 20.04
CA GLU A 39 -11.41 -6.02 19.03
C GLU A 39 -11.03 -5.53 17.64
N ARG A 40 -9.86 -5.92 17.14
CA ARG A 40 -9.45 -5.59 15.77
C ARG A 40 -10.06 -6.60 14.81
N VAL A 41 -10.82 -6.11 13.85
CA VAL A 41 -11.59 -6.97 12.93
C VAL A 41 -11.29 -6.65 11.46
N CYS A 42 -11.51 -7.64 10.60
CA CYS A 42 -11.55 -7.43 9.17
C CYS A 42 -12.66 -6.42 8.82
N PRO A 43 -12.38 -5.30 8.13
CA PRO A 43 -13.39 -4.29 7.84
C PRO A 43 -14.54 -4.84 7.00
N PHE A 44 -14.29 -5.85 6.17
CA PHE A 44 -15.27 -6.37 5.22
C PHE A 44 -16.25 -7.40 5.83
N CYS A 45 -15.76 -8.32 6.66
CA CYS A 45 -16.61 -9.39 7.22
C CYS A 45 -16.75 -9.36 8.75
N GLY A 46 -15.98 -8.51 9.45
CA GLY A 46 -16.03 -8.44 10.91
C GLY A 46 -15.27 -9.55 11.65
N LYS A 47 -14.55 -10.44 10.95
CA LYS A 47 -13.77 -11.50 11.58
C LYS A 47 -12.67 -10.91 12.45
N LEU A 48 -12.55 -11.38 13.70
CA LEU A 48 -11.53 -10.95 14.65
C LEU A 48 -10.13 -11.28 14.15
N ILE A 49 -9.21 -10.32 14.28
CA ILE A 49 -7.81 -10.43 13.89
C ILE A 49 -6.96 -10.39 15.16
N SER A 50 -6.63 -11.55 15.71
CA SER A 50 -5.67 -11.62 16.82
C SER A 50 -4.24 -11.43 16.32
N PHE A 51 -3.33 -11.01 17.21
CA PHE A 51 -1.93 -10.77 16.85
C PHE A 51 -1.26 -12.06 16.33
N GLU A 52 -1.55 -13.20 16.96
CA GLU A 52 -0.97 -14.49 16.59
C GLU A 52 -1.37 -14.92 15.17
N LYS A 53 -2.55 -14.50 14.71
CA LYS A 53 -3.05 -14.85 13.37
C LYS A 53 -2.58 -13.93 12.27
N LEU A 54 -1.96 -12.78 12.58
CA LEU A 54 -1.45 -11.85 11.58
C LEU A 54 -0.45 -12.49 10.62
N PHE A 55 0.35 -13.43 11.10
CA PHE A 55 1.46 -14.03 10.37
C PHE A 55 1.22 -15.49 9.93
N THR A 56 0.00 -16.00 10.08
CA THR A 56 -0.36 -17.38 9.71
C THR A 56 -0.81 -17.54 8.27
N GLY A 57 -0.96 -16.43 7.52
CA GLY A 57 -1.48 -16.44 6.15
C GLY A 57 -3.01 -16.46 6.06
N GLU A 58 -3.73 -16.41 7.19
CA GLU A 58 -5.19 -16.26 7.21
C GLU A 58 -5.63 -14.84 6.84
N PHE A 59 -4.81 -13.88 7.21
CA PHE A 59 -4.99 -12.46 6.94
C PHE A 59 -3.83 -11.95 6.09
N GLU A 60 -4.10 -10.89 5.35
CA GLU A 60 -3.10 -10.25 4.48
C GLU A 60 -3.30 -8.74 4.44
N VAL A 61 -2.24 -8.03 4.08
CA VAL A 61 -2.30 -6.59 3.83
C VAL A 61 -2.99 -6.35 2.50
N GLU A 62 -4.10 -5.62 2.54
CA GLU A 62 -4.90 -5.31 1.37
C GLU A 62 -4.93 -3.80 1.07
N HIS A 63 -4.79 -3.44 -0.20
CA HIS A 63 -5.00 -2.06 -0.65
C HIS A 63 -6.49 -1.76 -0.74
N LEU A 64 -6.97 -0.77 0.00
CA LEU A 64 -8.35 -0.30 -0.08
C LEU A 64 -8.69 0.13 -1.50
N LEU A 65 -7.94 1.06 -2.06
CA LEU A 65 -7.97 1.37 -3.49
C LEU A 65 -6.91 0.54 -4.20
N PRO A 66 -7.27 -0.25 -5.22
CA PRO A 66 -6.33 -1.13 -5.92
C PRO A 66 -5.09 -0.40 -6.40
N PHE A 67 -3.91 -0.94 -6.13
CA PHE A 67 -2.66 -0.29 -6.51
C PHE A 67 -2.55 -0.05 -8.02
N SER A 68 -3.04 -0.98 -8.85
CA SER A 68 -3.07 -0.85 -10.31
C SER A 68 -3.89 0.33 -10.82
N ARG A 69 -4.82 0.85 -10.01
CA ARG A 69 -5.75 1.94 -10.36
C ARG A 69 -5.42 3.25 -9.65
N SER A 70 -4.84 3.19 -8.45
CA SER A 70 -4.56 4.36 -7.60
C SER A 70 -3.08 4.74 -7.57
N TYR A 71 -2.17 3.80 -7.88
CA TYR A 71 -0.72 3.91 -7.65
C TYR A 71 -0.34 4.31 -6.22
N ASN A 72 -1.30 4.20 -5.30
CA ASN A 72 -1.14 4.59 -3.91
C ASN A 72 -0.71 3.38 -3.06
N ASN A 73 0.58 3.30 -2.73
CA ASN A 73 1.14 2.28 -1.83
C ASN A 73 1.24 2.78 -0.37
N GLY A 74 0.66 3.93 -0.06
CA GLY A 74 0.75 4.55 1.25
C GLY A 74 0.01 3.76 2.35
N HIS A 75 0.44 3.95 3.59
CA HIS A 75 -0.13 3.32 4.78
C HIS A 75 -1.64 3.55 4.92
N ASN A 76 -2.11 4.74 4.54
CA ASN A 76 -3.53 5.10 4.61
C ASN A 76 -4.41 4.36 3.59
N ASN A 77 -3.81 3.74 2.57
CA ASN A 77 -4.49 2.91 1.59
C ASN A 77 -4.43 1.41 1.93
N LYS A 78 -4.03 1.04 3.14
CA LYS A 78 -3.83 -0.37 3.53
C LYS A 78 -4.62 -0.73 4.77
N VAL A 79 -5.17 -1.95 4.78
CA VAL A 79 -5.82 -2.59 5.93
C VAL A 79 -5.38 -4.05 6.03
N ILE A 80 -5.60 -4.66 7.19
CA ILE A 80 -5.52 -6.13 7.32
C ILE A 80 -6.91 -6.68 7.01
N SER A 81 -6.99 -7.63 6.10
CA SER A 81 -8.25 -8.28 5.72
C SER A 81 -8.11 -9.80 5.66
N CYS A 82 -9.24 -10.50 5.76
CA CYS A 82 -9.28 -11.94 5.48
C CYS A 82 -8.87 -12.20 4.03
N ARG A 83 -8.11 -13.24 3.79
CA ARG A 83 -7.76 -13.70 2.45
C ARG A 83 -8.98 -13.95 1.57
N SER A 84 -10.08 -14.48 2.15
CA SER A 84 -11.36 -14.67 1.45
C SER A 84 -12.00 -13.35 1.02
N CYS A 85 -12.00 -12.33 1.89
CA CYS A 85 -12.53 -11.00 1.56
C CYS A 85 -11.70 -10.30 0.48
N ASN A 86 -10.36 -10.46 0.54
CA ASN A 86 -9.47 -9.93 -0.47
C ASN A 86 -9.72 -10.57 -1.85
N ARG A 87 -9.91 -11.89 -1.90
CA ARG A 87 -10.28 -12.60 -3.14
C ARG A 87 -11.61 -12.16 -3.73
N ILE A 88 -12.59 -11.74 -2.91
CA ILE A 88 -13.85 -11.17 -3.40
C ILE A 88 -13.65 -9.76 -3.94
N LYS A 89 -12.83 -8.96 -3.23
CA LYS A 89 -12.55 -7.58 -3.62
C LYS A 89 -11.71 -7.49 -4.89
N ILE A 90 -10.67 -8.32 -5.02
CA ILE A 90 -9.75 -8.34 -6.18
C ILE A 90 -9.27 -6.91 -6.52
N ASN A 91 -9.48 -6.48 -7.76
CA ASN A 91 -9.07 -5.18 -8.30
C ASN A 91 -10.22 -4.13 -8.26
N LYS A 92 -11.10 -4.24 -7.25
CA LYS A 92 -12.25 -3.34 -7.02
C LYS A 92 -11.99 -2.44 -5.82
N THR A 93 -12.64 -1.28 -5.77
CA THR A 93 -12.74 -0.50 -4.53
C THR A 93 -13.64 -1.23 -3.53
N PRO A 94 -13.63 -0.87 -2.24
CA PRO A 94 -14.57 -1.43 -1.26
C PRO A 94 -16.02 -1.26 -1.68
N TYR A 95 -16.39 -0.09 -2.22
CA TYR A 95 -17.75 0.18 -2.69
C TYR A 95 -18.11 -0.67 -3.89
N GLU A 96 -17.27 -0.76 -4.90
CA GLU A 96 -17.48 -1.60 -6.09
C GLU A 96 -17.61 -3.10 -5.74
N ALA A 97 -16.96 -3.55 -4.68
CA ALA A 97 -16.98 -4.96 -4.28
C ALA A 97 -18.17 -5.33 -3.38
N PHE A 98 -18.60 -4.41 -2.52
CA PHE A 98 -19.53 -4.72 -1.44
C PHE A 98 -20.72 -3.75 -1.37
N GLY A 99 -20.70 -2.63 -2.10
CA GLY A 99 -21.72 -1.57 -2.03
C GLY A 99 -23.07 -1.94 -2.65
N THR A 100 -23.12 -3.00 -3.46
CA THR A 100 -24.37 -3.48 -4.10
C THR A 100 -25.33 -4.14 -3.13
N ASP A 101 -24.85 -4.61 -1.96
CA ASP A 101 -25.66 -5.14 -0.88
C ASP A 101 -25.78 -4.08 0.24
N PRO A 102 -26.91 -3.38 0.36
CA PRO A 102 -27.08 -2.29 1.34
C PRO A 102 -26.91 -2.75 2.78
N LYS A 103 -27.36 -3.97 3.12
CA LYS A 103 -27.22 -4.51 4.48
C LYS A 103 -25.76 -4.73 4.83
N LYS A 104 -25.06 -5.44 3.98
CA LYS A 104 -23.63 -5.72 4.15
C LYS A 104 -22.79 -4.43 4.15
N TRP A 105 -23.15 -3.49 3.29
CA TRP A 105 -22.48 -2.21 3.20
C TRP A 105 -22.64 -1.39 4.49
N ASN A 106 -23.83 -1.31 5.05
CA ASN A 106 -24.08 -0.65 6.33
C ASN A 106 -23.26 -1.27 7.46
N GLU A 107 -23.15 -2.60 7.51
CA GLU A 107 -22.29 -3.28 8.49
C GLU A 107 -20.80 -2.91 8.32
N ILE A 108 -20.33 -2.77 7.07
CA ILE A 108 -18.97 -2.31 6.77
C ILE A 108 -18.79 -0.86 7.25
N LEU A 109 -19.74 0.03 6.94
CA LEU A 109 -19.69 1.43 7.36
C LEU A 109 -19.62 1.57 8.89
N GLU A 110 -20.36 0.75 9.65
CA GLU A 110 -20.29 0.73 11.11
C GLU A 110 -18.89 0.32 11.61
N ARG A 111 -18.27 -0.68 10.98
CA ARG A 111 -16.93 -1.14 11.40
C ARG A 111 -15.85 -0.13 11.08
N ILE A 112 -15.91 0.55 9.94
CA ILE A 112 -14.88 1.49 9.51
C ILE A 112 -14.92 2.83 10.26
N LYS A 113 -15.96 3.15 11.02
CA LYS A 113 -16.03 4.35 11.87
C LYS A 113 -14.84 4.47 12.82
N TYR A 114 -14.23 3.36 13.17
CA TYR A 114 -13.07 3.30 14.08
C TYR A 114 -11.71 3.33 13.37
N LEU A 115 -11.70 3.32 12.03
CA LEU A 115 -10.49 3.53 11.25
C LEU A 115 -10.08 5.00 11.22
N PRO A 116 -8.80 5.31 11.00
CA PRO A 116 -8.38 6.68 10.72
C PRO A 116 -9.17 7.28 9.56
N ILE A 117 -9.54 8.56 9.66
CA ILE A 117 -10.40 9.25 8.68
C ILE A 117 -9.90 9.14 7.24
N ARG A 118 -8.57 9.10 7.04
CA ARG A 118 -7.97 8.92 5.71
C ARG A 118 -8.26 7.55 5.11
N LYS A 119 -8.33 6.50 5.94
CA LYS A 119 -8.73 5.15 5.49
C LYS A 119 -10.23 5.07 5.23
N GLN A 120 -11.06 5.73 6.04
CA GLN A 120 -12.52 5.79 5.81
C GLN A 120 -12.86 6.39 4.45
N ARG A 121 -12.11 7.40 3.99
CA ARG A 121 -12.30 8.03 2.67
C ARG A 121 -12.17 7.05 1.50
N CYS A 122 -11.35 6.00 1.64
CA CYS A 122 -11.20 4.98 0.61
C CYS A 122 -12.43 4.08 0.43
N PHE A 123 -13.42 4.17 1.34
CA PHE A 123 -14.69 3.44 1.23
C PHE A 123 -15.79 4.24 0.52
N LYS A 124 -15.55 5.48 0.15
CA LYS A 124 -16.52 6.26 -0.63
C LYS A 124 -16.66 5.71 -2.04
N GLU A 125 -17.81 5.92 -2.64
CA GLU A 125 -18.10 5.53 -4.02
C GLU A 125 -17.15 6.21 -5.01
N ASP A 126 -16.87 7.49 -4.79
CA ASP A 126 -16.00 8.35 -5.61
C ASP A 126 -14.52 8.34 -5.20
N ALA A 127 -14.10 7.40 -4.32
CA ALA A 127 -12.77 7.41 -3.71
C ALA A 127 -11.61 7.40 -4.73
N LEU A 128 -11.78 6.78 -5.90
CA LEU A 128 -10.78 6.78 -6.98
C LEU A 128 -10.70 8.10 -7.74
N GLN A 129 -11.72 8.93 -7.71
CA GLN A 129 -11.74 10.17 -8.49
C GLN A 129 -10.70 11.17 -7.97
N GLY A 130 -10.60 11.31 -6.66
CA GLY A 130 -9.56 12.13 -6.03
C GLY A 130 -8.13 11.64 -6.29
N GLU A 131 -7.93 10.33 -6.35
CA GLU A 131 -6.62 9.74 -6.67
C GLU A 131 -6.23 9.98 -8.14
N LYS A 132 -7.18 9.93 -9.09
CA LYS A 132 -6.92 10.23 -10.51
C LYS A 132 -6.39 11.64 -10.71
N GLU A 133 -6.98 12.63 -10.07
CA GLU A 133 -6.53 14.03 -10.14
C GLU A 133 -5.09 14.19 -9.63
N ILE A 134 -4.74 13.50 -8.53
CA ILE A 134 -3.37 13.51 -7.99
C ILE A 134 -2.40 12.86 -8.97
N ILE A 135 -2.77 11.71 -9.54
CA ILE A 135 -1.95 10.99 -10.52
C ILE A 135 -1.71 11.86 -11.77
N GLU A 136 -2.74 12.51 -12.30
CA GLU A 136 -2.61 13.40 -13.45
C GLU A 136 -1.67 14.57 -13.17
N ARG A 137 -1.74 15.19 -12.00
CA ARG A 137 -0.78 16.22 -11.57
C ARG A 137 0.63 15.68 -11.50
N LEU A 138 0.86 14.55 -10.83
CA LEU A 138 2.17 13.92 -10.72
C LEU A 138 2.75 13.53 -12.10
N LEU A 139 1.93 13.03 -13.01
CA LEU A 139 2.33 12.71 -14.37
C LEU A 139 2.73 13.98 -15.14
N ASN A 140 1.99 15.08 -14.98
CA ASN A 140 2.32 16.35 -15.59
C ASN A 140 3.61 16.94 -15.04
N ASP A 141 3.81 16.90 -13.72
CA ASP A 141 5.06 17.34 -13.07
C ASP A 141 6.25 16.49 -13.54
N THR A 142 6.07 15.18 -13.64
CA THR A 142 7.12 14.27 -14.16
C THR A 142 7.44 14.55 -15.62
N LYS A 143 6.45 14.84 -16.46
CA LYS A 143 6.66 15.25 -17.86
C LYS A 143 7.45 16.56 -17.96
N TYR A 144 7.12 17.53 -17.11
CA TYR A 144 7.84 18.80 -17.06
C TYR A 144 9.29 18.60 -16.64
N LEU A 145 9.53 17.84 -15.56
CA LEU A 145 10.87 17.51 -15.07
C LEU A 145 11.69 16.76 -16.12
N ALA A 146 11.10 15.80 -16.82
CA ALA A 146 11.78 15.06 -17.90
C ALA A 146 12.17 15.97 -19.05
N LYS A 147 11.31 16.93 -19.44
CA LYS A 147 11.63 17.94 -20.47
C LYS A 147 12.75 18.87 -20.02
N ALA A 148 12.70 19.35 -18.78
CA ALA A 148 13.72 20.22 -18.22
C ALA A 148 15.07 19.51 -18.13
N ALA A 149 15.08 18.26 -17.63
CA ALA A 149 16.28 17.44 -17.55
C ALA A 149 16.89 17.16 -18.93
N LYS A 150 16.06 16.84 -19.95
CA LYS A 150 16.52 16.66 -21.32
C LYS A 150 17.21 17.92 -21.86
N LYS A 151 16.61 19.11 -21.62
CA LYS A 151 17.19 20.39 -22.02
C LYS A 151 18.53 20.65 -21.32
N TYR A 152 18.65 20.31 -20.06
CA TYR A 152 19.87 20.49 -19.27
C TYR A 152 20.98 19.55 -19.75
N LEU A 153 20.65 18.28 -19.98
CA LEU A 153 21.60 17.28 -20.47
C LEU A 153 22.06 17.55 -21.92
N ALA A 154 21.26 18.24 -22.72
CA ALA A 154 21.62 18.62 -24.06
C ALA A 154 22.83 19.59 -24.12
N ALA A 155 23.23 20.20 -23.00
CA ALA A 155 24.45 21.00 -22.90
C ALA A 155 25.73 20.12 -22.89
N ILE A 156 25.65 18.86 -22.55
CA ILE A 156 26.79 17.93 -22.39
C ILE A 156 26.67 16.67 -23.26
N CYS A 157 25.50 16.43 -23.85
CA CYS A 157 25.24 15.24 -24.64
C CYS A 157 24.34 15.59 -25.83
N PRO A 158 24.57 15.04 -27.05
CA PRO A 158 23.71 15.27 -28.20
C PRO A 158 22.24 14.91 -27.88
N PRO A 159 21.27 15.79 -28.23
CA PRO A 159 19.87 15.63 -27.85
C PRO A 159 19.22 14.30 -28.32
N GLU A 160 19.69 13.75 -29.43
CA GLU A 160 19.26 12.48 -30.02
C GLU A 160 19.67 11.26 -29.18
N LYS A 161 20.69 11.44 -28.32
CA LYS A 161 21.15 10.39 -27.38
C LYS A 161 20.46 10.45 -26.00
N ILE A 162 19.60 11.45 -25.79
CA ILE A 162 18.91 11.63 -24.52
C ILE A 162 17.46 11.13 -24.65
N SER A 163 17.14 10.03 -23.99
CA SER A 163 15.79 9.45 -23.95
C SER A 163 15.22 9.47 -22.54
N ALA A 164 13.95 9.82 -22.40
CA ALA A 164 13.20 9.68 -21.17
C ALA A 164 12.38 8.37 -21.24
N ILE A 165 12.62 7.47 -20.31
CA ILE A 165 11.95 6.16 -20.25
C ILE A 165 11.03 6.15 -19.05
N PRO A 166 9.77 5.64 -19.19
CA PRO A 166 8.87 5.46 -18.04
C PRO A 166 9.50 4.55 -16.97
N GLY A 167 9.44 4.97 -15.71
CA GLY A 167 10.00 4.18 -14.58
C GLY A 167 9.42 2.77 -14.49
N GLN A 168 8.16 2.58 -14.90
CA GLN A 168 7.53 1.26 -14.97
C GLN A 168 8.25 0.34 -15.96
N LEU A 169 8.64 0.84 -17.14
CA LEU A 169 9.40 0.06 -18.11
C LEU A 169 10.78 -0.31 -17.57
N THR A 170 11.45 0.64 -16.91
CA THR A 170 12.74 0.38 -16.25
C THR A 170 12.62 -0.71 -15.18
N ALA A 171 11.56 -0.68 -14.37
CA ALA A 171 11.31 -1.71 -13.35
C ALA A 171 11.07 -3.09 -13.97
N GLN A 172 10.29 -3.17 -15.05
CA GLN A 172 10.04 -4.41 -15.78
C GLN A 172 11.31 -4.99 -16.43
N LEU A 173 12.14 -4.12 -17.02
CA LEU A 173 13.41 -4.56 -17.61
C LEU A 173 14.38 -5.06 -16.53
N ARG A 174 14.47 -4.41 -15.39
CA ARG A 174 15.30 -4.86 -14.28
C ARG A 174 14.85 -6.23 -13.74
N GLU A 175 13.54 -6.45 -13.66
CA GLU A 175 12.97 -7.74 -13.27
C GLU A 175 13.26 -8.83 -14.30
N ALA A 176 13.00 -8.54 -15.58
CA ALA A 176 13.26 -9.48 -16.69
C ALA A 176 14.75 -9.85 -16.82
N TRP A 177 15.65 -8.92 -16.50
CA TRP A 177 17.11 -9.16 -16.55
C TRP A 177 17.67 -9.72 -15.24
N GLY A 178 16.85 -9.97 -14.23
CA GLY A 178 17.29 -10.50 -12.94
C GLY A 178 18.16 -9.55 -12.13
N LEU A 179 18.19 -8.25 -12.45
CA LEU A 179 19.06 -7.27 -11.80
C LEU A 179 18.66 -6.97 -10.34
N ASN A 180 17.49 -7.43 -9.91
CA ASN A 180 17.04 -7.28 -8.53
C ASN A 180 17.51 -8.41 -7.61
N THR A 181 18.16 -9.46 -8.17
CA THR A 181 18.58 -10.68 -7.47
C THR A 181 20.08 -10.97 -7.60
N LEU A 182 20.90 -9.96 -7.88
CA LEU A 182 22.35 -10.13 -7.95
C LEU A 182 22.90 -10.51 -6.57
N PRO A 183 23.71 -11.60 -6.46
CA PRO A 183 24.15 -12.17 -5.18
C PRO A 183 24.98 -11.24 -4.28
N ASP A 184 25.66 -10.26 -4.86
CA ASP A 184 26.53 -9.30 -4.15
C ASP A 184 25.92 -7.92 -3.99
N SER A 185 24.68 -7.70 -4.41
CA SER A 185 23.99 -6.48 -4.07
C SER A 185 23.43 -6.64 -2.65
N HIS A 186 23.88 -5.82 -1.71
CA HIS A 186 23.08 -5.52 -0.53
C HIS A 186 21.63 -5.42 -0.98
N GLU A 187 20.73 -6.19 -0.34
CA GLU A 187 19.29 -6.14 -0.64
C GLU A 187 18.90 -4.66 -0.70
N LYS A 188 18.85 -4.11 -1.91
CA LYS A 188 18.36 -2.74 -2.11
C LYS A 188 16.88 -2.80 -1.82
N ASP A 189 16.52 -2.43 -0.61
CA ASP A 189 15.14 -2.14 -0.28
C ASP A 189 14.67 -1.09 -1.31
N ARG A 190 13.52 -1.37 -1.96
CA ARG A 190 12.88 -0.48 -2.94
C ARG A 190 12.69 0.95 -2.42
N THR A 191 12.88 1.17 -1.14
CA THR A 191 12.76 2.46 -0.44
C THR A 191 14.09 3.17 -0.25
N ASP A 192 15.23 2.53 -0.56
CA ASP A 192 16.53 3.18 -0.42
C ASP A 192 16.90 3.93 -1.70
N HIS A 193 16.57 5.24 -1.71
CA HIS A 193 16.90 6.17 -2.81
C HIS A 193 18.29 6.79 -2.70
N ARG A 194 19.14 6.29 -1.81
CA ARG A 194 20.47 6.86 -1.50
C ARG A 194 21.64 6.25 -2.29
N HIS A 195 21.35 5.59 -3.42
CA HIS A 195 22.40 5.09 -4.32
C HIS A 195 22.07 5.41 -5.77
#